data_501c80a3c89009c949ee65637a047909
#
_entry.id   501c80a3c89009c949ee65637a047909
#
_cell.length_a   1.000
_cell.length_b   1.000
_cell.length_c   1.000
_cell.angle_alpha   90.00
_cell.angle_beta   90.00
_cell.angle_gamma   90.00
#
_symmetry.space_group_name_H-M   'P 1'
#
loop_
_entity.id
_entity.type
_entity.pdbx_description
1 polymer ?
#
loop_
_entity_poly.entity_id
_entity_poly.type
_entity_poly.pdbx_seq_one_letter_code
_entity_poly.pdbx_strand_id
1 'polypeptide(L)'
;MFDDEEVELCSEILPALWQGGTEDGDNIYHGQKRLPTMGDPRPFDAVVSLCAYTQPVGWLTKEFRYAFPDGPVDPQVYEEAERIADWAHREWKSGARVLIRCQAGLNRSGLITALVLSKEGMNTEEIIQLIRDKRGEFALSNKHFVEYLNKREKE
;
A
#
# COMPACT_ATOMS: atom_id res chain seq x y z
N MET A 1 -0.30 -17.34 22.28
CA MET A 1 -0.64 -16.97 21.96
C MET A 1 -0.37 -16.22 21.27
N PHE A 2 -0.30 -15.97 20.76
CA PHE A 2 -0.18 -15.26 20.34
C PHE A 2 -0.78 -14.49 20.08
N ASP A 3 -0.90 -14.17 20.18
CA ASP A 3 -1.57 -13.60 20.08
C ASP A 3 -1.87 -12.89 19.41
N ASP A 4 -1.87 -12.77 19.41
CA ASP A 4 -2.55 -12.02 19.14
C ASP A 4 -2.21 -10.89 18.60
N GLU A 5 -1.55 -10.72 18.42
CA GLU A 5 -1.09 -9.86 17.69
C GLU A 5 -1.40 -10.09 16.36
N GLU A 6 -2.62 -10.28 16.06
CA GLU A 6 -3.02 -10.30 14.80
C GLU A 6 -2.61 -9.10 14.13
N VAL A 7 -1.75 -9.07 13.25
CA VAL A 7 -1.46 -8.00 12.33
C VAL A 7 -2.75 -7.72 11.59
N GLU A 8 -3.26 -6.52 11.73
CA GLU A 8 -4.46 -6.16 11.01
C GLU A 8 -4.23 -6.27 9.53
N LEU A 9 -5.27 -6.56 8.79
CA LEU A 9 -5.16 -6.64 7.34
C LEU A 9 -4.69 -5.31 6.76
N CYS A 10 -5.20 -4.20 7.26
CA CYS A 10 -4.83 -2.86 6.78
C CYS A 10 -4.55 -1.96 7.97
N SER A 11 -3.57 -1.09 7.82
CA SER A 11 -3.18 -0.15 8.88
C SER A 11 -3.19 1.27 8.33
N GLU A 12 -3.73 2.20 9.08
CA GLU A 12 -3.75 3.60 8.67
C GLU A 12 -2.41 4.23 9.00
N ILE A 13 -1.73 4.70 7.97
CA ILE A 13 -0.38 5.28 8.12
C ILE A 13 -0.48 6.75 8.46
N LEU A 14 -1.27 7.49 7.70
CA LEU A 14 -1.65 8.87 7.99
C LEU A 14 -3.15 8.95 7.71
N PRO A 15 -3.83 10.00 8.18
CA PRO A 15 -5.28 10.05 7.98
C PRO A 15 -5.67 9.83 6.53
N ALA A 16 -6.51 8.85 6.29
CA ALA A 16 -7.04 8.47 4.98
C ALA A 16 -6.03 7.80 4.05
N LEU A 17 -4.83 7.48 4.52
CA LEU A 17 -3.83 6.77 3.73
C LEU A 17 -3.50 5.47 4.43
N TRP A 18 -3.84 4.34 3.82
CA TRP A 18 -3.74 3.02 4.43
C TRP A 18 -2.79 2.12 3.64
N GLN A 19 -2.14 1.23 4.34
CA GLN A 19 -1.29 0.21 3.75
C GLN A 19 -1.78 -1.14 4.25
N GLY A 20 -1.87 -2.13 3.35
CA GLY A 20 -2.37 -3.41 3.79
C GLY A 20 -2.00 -4.58 2.92
N GLY A 21 -2.49 -5.73 3.35
CA GLY A 21 -2.30 -6.99 2.67
C GLY A 21 -3.59 -7.53 2.13
N THR A 22 -3.52 -8.75 1.65
CA THR A 22 -4.69 -9.49 1.16
C THR A 22 -4.58 -10.91 1.66
N GLU A 23 -5.72 -11.59 1.71
CA GLU A 23 -5.74 -13.02 2.00
C GLU A 23 -6.47 -13.71 0.88
N ASP A 24 -6.20 -15.00 0.71
CA ASP A 24 -6.89 -15.76 -0.32
C ASP A 24 -8.38 -15.68 -0.08
N GLY A 25 -9.11 -15.28 -1.12
CA GLY A 25 -10.54 -15.17 -1.03
C GLY A 25 -11.05 -13.95 -0.31
N ASP A 26 -10.14 -13.13 0.24
CA ASP A 26 -10.55 -11.92 0.92
C ASP A 26 -10.79 -10.81 -0.06
N ASN A 27 -11.50 -9.82 0.41
CA ASN A 27 -11.63 -8.57 -0.33
C ASN A 27 -11.28 -7.43 0.63
N ILE A 28 -11.28 -6.23 0.10
CA ILE A 28 -10.87 -5.07 0.90
C ILE A 28 -11.91 -4.66 1.91
N TYR A 29 -13.00 -5.39 1.99
CA TYR A 29 -14.13 -5.04 2.85
C TYR A 29 -14.10 -5.83 4.16
N HIS A 30 -12.92 -6.26 4.57
CA HIS A 30 -12.72 -6.79 5.94
C HIS A 30 -13.65 -7.94 6.30
N GLY A 31 -13.51 -9.03 5.59
CA GLY A 31 -14.27 -10.22 5.94
C GLY A 31 -15.62 -10.32 5.33
N GLN A 32 -16.05 -9.33 4.58
CA GLN A 32 -17.30 -9.48 3.85
C GLN A 32 -17.11 -10.58 2.81
N LYS A 33 -18.09 -11.45 2.74
CA LYS A 33 -18.00 -12.61 1.85
C LYS A 33 -18.71 -12.41 0.53
N ARG A 34 -19.32 -11.26 0.33
CA ARG A 34 -20.04 -10.96 -0.91
C ARG A 34 -19.52 -9.68 -1.49
N LEU A 35 -19.75 -9.49 -2.76
CA LEU A 35 -19.40 -8.24 -3.40
C LEU A 35 -20.31 -7.14 -2.87
N PRO A 36 -19.78 -5.94 -2.69
CA PRO A 36 -20.62 -4.84 -2.23
C PRO A 36 -21.61 -4.42 -3.31
N THR A 37 -22.72 -3.89 -2.88
CA THR A 37 -23.70 -3.30 -3.79
C THR A 37 -23.63 -1.79 -3.67
N MET A 38 -24.39 -1.09 -4.49
CA MET A 38 -24.36 0.36 -4.47
C MET A 38 -24.76 0.96 -3.12
N GLY A 39 -25.54 0.23 -2.34
CA GLY A 39 -25.96 0.72 -1.05
C GLY A 39 -25.00 0.45 0.08
N ASP A 40 -23.96 -0.34 -0.16
CA ASP A 40 -23.02 -0.70 0.89
C ASP A 40 -21.98 0.41 1.08
N PRO A 41 -21.55 0.66 2.33
CA PRO A 41 -20.49 1.62 2.55
C PRO A 41 -19.17 1.07 1.99
N ARG A 42 -18.38 1.94 1.40
CA ARG A 42 -17.07 1.57 0.89
C ARG A 42 -16.01 2.05 1.87
N PRO A 43 -15.11 1.17 2.31
CA PRO A 43 -14.04 1.62 3.20
C PRO A 43 -13.00 2.48 2.48
N PHE A 44 -12.84 2.31 1.16
CA PHE A 44 -11.85 3.05 0.41
C PHE A 44 -12.43 3.58 -0.88
N ASP A 45 -11.94 4.73 -1.31
CA ASP A 45 -12.36 5.35 -2.57
C ASP A 45 -11.41 5.02 -3.70
N ALA A 46 -10.15 4.74 -3.38
CA ALA A 46 -9.12 4.42 -4.36
C ALA A 46 -8.20 3.37 -3.78
N VAL A 47 -7.84 2.38 -4.59
CA VAL A 47 -7.00 1.26 -4.14
C VAL A 47 -5.88 1.03 -5.14
N VAL A 48 -4.66 0.88 -4.64
CA VAL A 48 -3.52 0.42 -5.42
C VAL A 48 -3.32 -1.06 -5.10
N SER A 49 -3.34 -1.92 -6.11
CA SER A 49 -3.18 -3.36 -5.94
C SER A 49 -1.91 -3.83 -6.64
N LEU A 50 -0.99 -4.38 -5.87
CA LEU A 50 0.36 -4.70 -6.34
C LEU A 50 0.63 -6.19 -6.44
N CYS A 51 -0.38 -7.03 -6.33
CA CYS A 51 -0.23 -8.46 -6.52
C CYS A 51 -1.25 -8.96 -7.53
N ALA A 52 -0.85 -9.97 -8.28
CA ALA A 52 -1.59 -10.36 -9.48
C ALA A 52 -2.90 -11.07 -9.18
N TYR A 53 -2.95 -11.80 -8.06
CA TYR A 53 -4.07 -12.70 -7.81
C TYR A 53 -5.11 -12.17 -6.83
N THR A 54 -4.97 -10.91 -6.46
CA THR A 54 -5.92 -10.28 -5.55
C THR A 54 -7.25 -10.06 -6.24
N GLN A 55 -8.33 -10.27 -5.52
CA GLN A 55 -9.66 -9.99 -6.06
C GLN A 55 -9.78 -8.54 -6.47
N PRO A 56 -10.47 -8.25 -7.56
CA PRO A 56 -10.69 -6.86 -7.96
C PRO A 56 -11.53 -6.13 -6.92
N VAL A 57 -11.36 -4.81 -6.87
CA VAL A 57 -12.19 -4.01 -5.99
C VAL A 57 -13.57 -3.83 -6.61
N GLY A 58 -14.51 -3.33 -5.82
CA GLY A 58 -15.84 -3.08 -6.31
C GLY A 58 -15.86 -1.99 -7.37
N TRP A 59 -16.88 -2.03 -8.21
CA TRP A 59 -16.95 -1.15 -9.38
C TRP A 59 -17.17 0.32 -9.02
N LEU A 60 -17.44 0.62 -7.76
CA LEU A 60 -17.59 2.00 -7.31
C LEU A 60 -16.29 2.54 -6.70
N THR A 61 -15.20 1.77 -6.78
CA THR A 61 -13.91 2.14 -6.22
C THR A 61 -12.89 2.20 -7.34
N LYS A 62 -12.08 3.25 -7.39
CA LYS A 62 -11.01 3.33 -8.40
C LYS A 62 -9.90 2.37 -8.03
N GLU A 63 -9.32 1.73 -9.03
CA GLU A 63 -8.20 0.81 -8.78
C GLU A 63 -7.08 1.02 -9.77
N PHE A 64 -5.84 1.09 -9.27
CA PHE A 64 -4.63 1.05 -10.10
C PHE A 64 -3.96 -0.28 -9.78
N ARG A 65 -3.89 -1.17 -10.75
CA ARG A 65 -3.34 -2.51 -10.51
C ARG A 65 -2.07 -2.70 -11.32
N TYR A 66 -1.00 -3.10 -10.64
CA TYR A 66 0.28 -3.37 -11.28
C TYR A 66 1.06 -4.34 -10.42
N ALA A 67 1.25 -5.55 -10.89
CA ALA A 67 1.88 -6.61 -10.11
C ALA A 67 3.38 -6.64 -10.37
N PHE A 68 4.17 -6.78 -9.30
CA PHE A 68 5.60 -7.00 -9.41
C PHE A 68 6.05 -7.82 -8.21
N PRO A 69 7.21 -8.47 -8.30
CA PRO A 69 7.63 -9.37 -7.22
C PRO A 69 8.18 -8.60 -6.02
N ASP A 70 8.15 -9.26 -4.86
CA ASP A 70 8.78 -8.76 -3.66
C ASP A 70 10.21 -9.30 -3.63
N GLY A 71 11.12 -8.58 -4.23
CA GLY A 71 12.51 -9.01 -4.33
C GLY A 71 13.29 -7.95 -5.09
N PRO A 72 14.41 -8.33 -5.71
CA PRO A 72 15.07 -7.41 -6.63
C PRO A 72 14.22 -7.24 -7.86
N VAL A 73 14.12 -6.01 -8.35
CA VAL A 73 13.28 -5.72 -9.51
C VAL A 73 14.06 -4.87 -10.50
N ASP A 74 13.59 -4.88 -11.74
CA ASP A 74 14.21 -4.09 -12.81
C ASP A 74 13.97 -2.60 -12.57
N PRO A 75 14.84 -1.74 -13.10
CA PRO A 75 14.64 -0.29 -12.97
C PRO A 75 13.28 0.17 -13.47
N GLN A 76 12.72 -0.52 -14.48
CA GLN A 76 11.42 -0.16 -15.01
C GLN A 76 10.32 -0.27 -13.95
N VAL A 77 10.46 -1.22 -13.04
CA VAL A 77 9.48 -1.37 -11.96
C VAL A 77 9.49 -0.13 -11.07
N TYR A 78 10.66 0.41 -10.80
CA TYR A 78 10.75 1.63 -9.98
C TYR A 78 10.13 2.84 -10.69
N GLU A 79 10.29 2.91 -12.02
CA GLU A 79 9.63 3.98 -12.79
C GLU A 79 8.12 3.87 -12.66
N GLU A 80 7.60 2.66 -12.77
CA GLU A 80 6.16 2.46 -12.60
C GLU A 80 5.74 2.76 -11.17
N ALA A 81 6.56 2.38 -10.20
CA ALA A 81 6.25 2.67 -8.81
C ALA A 81 6.10 4.18 -8.57
N GLU A 82 6.94 4.98 -9.22
CA GLU A 82 6.82 6.43 -9.09
C GLU A 82 5.50 6.93 -9.67
N ARG A 83 5.09 6.38 -10.81
CA ARG A 83 3.81 6.77 -11.41
C ARG A 83 2.63 6.38 -10.54
N ILE A 84 2.70 5.19 -9.96
CA ILE A 84 1.66 4.70 -9.07
C ILE A 84 1.56 5.60 -7.85
N ALA A 85 2.72 5.97 -7.30
CA ALA A 85 2.74 6.85 -6.14
C ALA A 85 2.18 8.24 -6.48
N ASP A 86 2.46 8.73 -7.68
CA ASP A 86 1.87 10.00 -8.11
C ASP A 86 0.35 9.91 -8.14
N TRP A 87 -0.17 8.82 -8.69
CA TRP A 87 -1.62 8.62 -8.76
C TRP A 87 -2.23 8.54 -7.37
N ALA A 88 -1.63 7.73 -6.49
CA ALA A 88 -2.15 7.55 -5.14
C ALA A 88 -2.09 8.86 -4.36
N HIS A 89 -1.01 9.60 -4.53
CA HIS A 89 -0.84 10.87 -3.84
C HIS A 89 -1.91 11.86 -4.28
N ARG A 90 -2.17 11.94 -5.59
CA ARG A 90 -3.20 12.85 -6.10
C ARG A 90 -4.58 12.48 -5.56
N GLU A 91 -4.90 11.18 -5.54
CA GLU A 91 -6.19 10.74 -5.00
C GLU A 91 -6.30 11.12 -3.54
N TRP A 92 -5.26 10.84 -2.77
CA TRP A 92 -5.25 11.13 -1.34
C TRP A 92 -5.38 12.62 -1.06
N LYS A 93 -4.63 13.43 -1.79
CA LYS A 93 -4.67 14.89 -1.56
C LYS A 93 -5.99 15.49 -2.04
N SER A 94 -6.74 14.82 -2.88
CA SER A 94 -8.05 15.29 -3.29
C SER A 94 -9.15 14.90 -2.32
N GLY A 95 -8.79 14.19 -1.24
CA GLY A 95 -9.78 13.85 -0.21
C GLY A 95 -10.20 12.39 -0.22
N ALA A 96 -9.66 11.57 -1.10
CA ALA A 96 -10.03 10.16 -1.16
C ALA A 96 -9.39 9.38 -0.02
N ARG A 97 -10.09 8.34 0.42
CA ARG A 97 -9.51 7.34 1.32
C ARG A 97 -8.79 6.34 0.44
N VAL A 98 -7.49 6.19 0.64
CA VAL A 98 -6.64 5.40 -0.25
C VAL A 98 -6.06 4.21 0.48
N LEU A 99 -6.12 3.04 -0.16
CA LEU A 99 -5.46 1.83 0.33
C LEU A 99 -4.40 1.41 -0.68
N ILE A 100 -3.19 1.16 -0.18
CA ILE A 100 -2.10 0.62 -0.99
C ILE A 100 -1.85 -0.79 -0.46
N ARG A 101 -2.09 -1.81 -1.28
CA ARG A 101 -2.05 -3.20 -0.81
C ARG A 101 -1.18 -4.08 -1.69
N CYS A 102 -0.58 -5.07 -1.04
CA CYS A 102 0.07 -6.18 -1.72
C CYS A 102 -0.30 -7.43 -0.92
N GLN A 103 0.35 -8.55 -1.15
CA GLN A 103 -0.09 -9.78 -0.49
C GLN A 103 0.08 -9.71 1.03
N ALA A 104 1.30 -9.44 1.51
CA ALA A 104 1.55 -9.37 2.95
C ALA A 104 1.32 -7.99 3.53
N GLY A 105 1.31 -6.96 2.68
CA GLY A 105 1.14 -5.61 3.15
C GLY A 105 2.37 -5.02 3.79
N LEU A 106 3.56 -5.50 3.43
CA LEU A 106 4.79 -5.08 4.10
C LEU A 106 5.78 -4.40 3.15
N ASN A 107 6.12 -5.04 2.04
CA ASN A 107 7.22 -4.56 1.21
C ASN A 107 6.80 -3.83 -0.05
N ARG A 108 6.04 -4.47 -0.92
CA ARG A 108 5.62 -3.80 -2.17
C ARG A 108 4.72 -2.62 -1.86
N SER A 109 3.75 -2.83 -0.96
CA SER A 109 2.89 -1.73 -0.53
C SER A 109 3.71 -0.70 0.24
N GLY A 110 4.70 -1.14 1.01
CA GLY A 110 5.58 -0.23 1.73
C GLY A 110 6.36 0.69 0.80
N LEU A 111 6.84 0.14 -0.32
CA LEU A 111 7.56 0.96 -1.30
C LEU A 111 6.67 2.09 -1.83
N ILE A 112 5.46 1.76 -2.25
CA ILE A 112 4.57 2.77 -2.82
C ILE A 112 4.15 3.78 -1.74
N THR A 113 3.83 3.30 -0.55
CA THR A 113 3.49 4.19 0.56
C THR A 113 4.64 5.15 0.85
N ALA A 114 5.87 4.62 0.86
CA ALA A 114 7.04 5.45 1.12
C ALA A 114 7.21 6.54 0.04
N LEU A 115 6.97 6.17 -1.21
CA LEU A 115 7.08 7.15 -2.29
C LEU A 115 6.01 8.24 -2.18
N VAL A 116 4.80 7.86 -1.75
CA VAL A 116 3.75 8.84 -1.50
C VAL A 116 4.18 9.81 -0.40
N LEU A 117 4.71 9.25 0.71
CA LEU A 117 5.11 10.08 1.85
C LEU A 117 6.28 10.99 1.50
N SER A 118 7.16 10.56 0.59
CA SER A 118 8.28 11.41 0.19
C SER A 118 7.81 12.70 -0.47
N LYS A 119 6.60 12.70 -1.03
CA LYS A 119 6.03 13.89 -1.65
C LYS A 119 5.52 14.88 -0.61
N GLU A 120 5.46 14.47 0.66
CA GLU A 120 5.05 15.33 1.74
C GLU A 120 6.25 15.94 2.47
N GLY A 121 7.45 15.76 1.93
CA GLY A 121 8.64 16.38 2.50
C GLY A 121 9.33 15.57 3.57
N MET A 122 8.90 14.34 3.80
CA MET A 122 9.53 13.47 4.79
C MET A 122 10.80 12.85 4.22
N ASN A 123 11.83 12.71 5.04
CA ASN A 123 13.02 11.99 4.59
C ASN A 123 12.84 10.48 4.76
N THR A 124 13.72 9.72 4.13
CA THR A 124 13.57 8.26 4.08
C THR A 124 13.54 7.64 5.46
N GLU A 125 14.40 8.09 6.36
CA GLU A 125 14.45 7.53 7.70
C GLU A 125 13.13 7.75 8.44
N GLU A 126 12.57 8.95 8.34
CA GLU A 126 11.28 9.25 8.96
C GLU A 126 10.16 8.41 8.37
N ILE A 127 10.19 8.23 7.05
CA ILE A 127 9.18 7.47 6.35
C ILE A 127 9.19 6.02 6.81
N ILE A 128 10.37 5.41 6.84
CA ILE A 128 10.49 4.00 7.22
C ILE A 128 10.04 3.82 8.66
N GLN A 129 10.44 4.73 9.54
CA GLN A 129 10.03 4.63 10.93
C GLN A 129 8.51 4.74 11.08
N LEU A 130 7.90 5.70 10.37
CA LEU A 130 6.45 5.87 10.45
C LEU A 130 5.73 4.61 9.97
N ILE A 131 6.16 4.06 8.85
CA ILE A 131 5.50 2.88 8.31
C ILE A 131 5.65 1.71 9.27
N ARG A 132 6.83 1.54 9.85
CA ARG A 132 7.05 0.45 10.81
C ARG A 132 6.25 0.64 12.10
N ASP A 133 6.12 1.89 12.54
CA ASP A 133 5.34 2.17 13.74
C ASP A 133 3.87 1.83 13.53
N LYS A 134 3.36 2.07 12.34
CA LYS A 134 1.93 1.90 12.09
C LYS A 134 1.60 0.51 11.57
N ARG A 135 2.48 -0.08 10.76
CA ARG A 135 2.18 -1.35 10.08
C ARG A 135 2.89 -2.53 10.72
N GLY A 136 4.06 -2.32 11.32
CA GLY A 136 4.80 -3.40 11.96
C GLY A 136 6.27 -3.33 11.62
N GLU A 137 7.08 -3.87 12.52
CA GLU A 137 8.53 -3.71 12.40
C GLU A 137 9.13 -4.38 11.18
N PHE A 138 8.40 -5.31 10.56
CA PHE A 138 8.91 -6.00 9.37
C PHE A 138 8.53 -5.30 8.07
N ALA A 139 7.78 -4.21 8.13
CA ALA A 139 7.45 -3.44 6.94
C ALA A 139 8.76 -2.89 6.36
N LEU A 140 8.86 -2.94 5.03
CA LEU A 140 10.06 -2.49 4.31
C LEU A 140 11.31 -3.25 4.74
N SER A 141 11.17 -4.56 4.94
CA SER A 141 12.31 -5.42 5.20
C SER A 141 13.04 -5.80 3.90
N ASN A 142 12.46 -5.53 2.74
CA ASN A 142 13.10 -5.78 1.45
C ASN A 142 14.19 -4.74 1.25
N LYS A 143 15.45 -5.18 1.34
CA LYS A 143 16.59 -4.26 1.31
C LYS A 143 16.73 -3.55 -0.02
N HIS A 144 16.27 -4.18 -1.11
CA HIS A 144 16.37 -3.56 -2.43
C HIS A 144 15.49 -2.31 -2.49
N PHE A 145 14.32 -2.37 -1.89
CA PHE A 145 13.42 -1.22 -1.87
C PHE A 145 13.97 -0.12 -0.98
N VAL A 146 14.55 -0.49 0.16
CA VAL A 146 15.14 0.50 1.06
C VAL A 146 16.33 1.19 0.39
N GLU A 147 17.15 0.42 -0.33
CA GLU A 147 18.28 0.99 -1.07
C GLU A 147 17.81 1.97 -2.12
N TYR A 148 16.73 1.63 -2.83
CA TYR A 148 16.17 2.54 -3.82
C TYR A 148 15.73 3.84 -3.17
N LEU A 149 15.02 3.75 -2.06
CA LEU A 149 14.53 4.95 -1.36
C LEU A 149 15.67 5.83 -0.89
N ASN A 150 16.72 5.23 -0.33
CA ASN A 150 17.87 5.98 0.14
C ASN A 150 18.63 6.65 -1.01
N LYS A 151 18.77 5.93 -2.12
CA LYS A 151 19.47 6.47 -3.27
C LYS A 151 18.70 7.61 -3.90
N ARG A 152 17.39 7.44 -3.99
CA ARG A 152 16.50 8.44 -4.54
C ARG A 152 16.56 9.73 -3.74
N GLU A 153 16.63 9.62 -2.42
CA GLU A 153 16.68 10.79 -1.56
C GLU A 153 17.91 11.63 -1.79
N LYS A 154 19.00 11.00 -2.20
CA LYS A 154 20.26 11.73 -2.40
C LYS A 154 20.37 12.41 -3.75
N GLU A 155 19.43 12.18 -4.64
CA GLU A 155 19.49 12.78 -5.98
C GLU A 155 18.80 14.13 -6.07
#